data_35c0996d06fd05c4f8dd6f272208bb9d
#
_entry.id   35c0996d06fd05c4f8dd6f272208bb9d
#
_cell.length_a   1.000
_cell.length_b   1.000
_cell.length_c   1.000
_cell.angle_alpha   90.00
_cell.angle_beta   90.00
_cell.angle_gamma   90.00
#
_symmetry.space_group_name_H-M   'P 1'
#
loop_
_entity.id
_entity.type
_entity.pdbx_description
1 polymer ?
#
loop_
_entity_poly.entity_id
_entity_poly.type
_entity_poly.pdbx_seq_one_letter_code
_entity_poly.pdbx_strand_id
1 'polypeptide(L)'
;QFEKPLFEFSGACAGCGQTPYVKLLTQLFGERLVIANATGCSSIYGGSHPAMPYSISWANSLFEDNAEFGLGIKMGDILQKEKLIHIFENSNLSEENKELVDNWINNDYDLESSKKLINNFDFSEAIKAERLKKYILPKTTWIIGGDGWAYDIGFGGLDHVMASGEDVNVLVLDTEVYSNTGGQKSKSTRSGATAKFASSGKTGTKKDLARIFMSYDNVYVASISLGGNMQQTIKALDEAEKHKGPSIVIAYAPCITHGIKSGMKNSIKEEKLAVESGYWPLFRYNPENDKLTLDYKNPNFDKYEEFLNNENRYQMTKLVNEKKAEELFKLNKESAIKRFEFYKKLSEEE
;
A
#
# COMPACT_ATOMS: atom_id res chain seq x y z
N GLN A 1 12.92 -9.55 -8.66
CA GLN A 1 11.89 -10.53 -9.10
C GLN A 1 12.37 -11.99 -8.99
N PHE A 2 13.66 -12.21 -8.73
CA PHE A 2 14.24 -13.56 -8.57
C PHE A 2 14.34 -14.02 -7.12
N GLU A 3 14.10 -13.10 -6.16
CA GLU A 3 14.06 -13.45 -4.76
C GLU A 3 12.83 -14.31 -4.45
N LYS A 4 12.99 -15.27 -3.54
CA LYS A 4 11.90 -16.11 -3.08
C LYS A 4 10.85 -15.25 -2.38
N PRO A 5 9.58 -15.26 -2.83
CA PRO A 5 8.54 -14.52 -2.11
C PRO A 5 8.20 -15.23 -0.80
N LEU A 6 8.15 -14.47 0.29
CA LEU A 6 7.70 -15.01 1.57
C LEU A 6 6.17 -15.12 1.66
N PHE A 7 5.46 -14.54 0.69
CA PHE A 7 4.04 -14.76 0.43
C PHE A 7 3.89 -15.83 -0.67
N GLU A 8 3.97 -17.11 -0.30
CA GLU A 8 4.07 -18.21 -1.26
C GLU A 8 2.72 -18.68 -1.76
N PHE A 9 1.76 -18.84 -0.86
CA PHE A 9 0.42 -19.34 -1.16
C PHE A 9 -0.64 -18.34 -0.72
N SER A 10 -1.69 -18.26 -1.52
CA SER A 10 -2.78 -17.31 -1.28
C SER A 10 -4.12 -18.05 -1.40
N GLY A 11 -4.97 -17.92 -0.38
CA GLY A 11 -6.37 -18.33 -0.43
C GLY A 11 -7.29 -17.31 -1.12
N ALA A 12 -6.75 -16.35 -1.87
CA ALA A 12 -7.50 -15.34 -2.59
C ALA A 12 -8.23 -15.90 -3.82
N CYS A 13 -9.15 -15.10 -4.37
CA CYS A 13 -9.81 -15.39 -5.64
C CYS A 13 -8.78 -15.56 -6.77
N ALA A 14 -9.06 -16.44 -7.73
CA ALA A 14 -8.22 -16.57 -8.92
C ALA A 14 -8.15 -15.23 -9.67
N GLY A 15 -6.93 -14.76 -9.97
CA GLY A 15 -6.71 -13.48 -10.63
C GLY A 15 -6.94 -12.25 -9.75
N CYS A 16 -6.97 -12.40 -8.42
CA CYS A 16 -7.07 -11.29 -7.48
C CYS A 16 -5.95 -10.26 -7.73
N GLY A 17 -6.33 -8.98 -7.90
CA GLY A 17 -5.39 -7.89 -8.14
C GLY A 17 -4.60 -7.44 -6.90
N GLN A 18 -4.98 -7.87 -5.70
CA GLN A 18 -4.30 -7.48 -4.46
C GLN A 18 -3.01 -8.28 -4.21
N THR A 19 -3.07 -9.60 -4.39
CA THR A 19 -2.00 -10.51 -4.01
C THR A 19 -0.66 -10.28 -4.70
N PRO A 20 -0.59 -9.81 -5.97
CA PRO A 20 0.68 -9.46 -6.60
C PRO A 20 1.45 -8.36 -5.89
N TYR A 21 0.77 -7.34 -5.34
CA TYR A 21 1.41 -6.27 -4.56
C TYR A 21 2.00 -6.77 -3.25
N VAL A 22 1.25 -7.61 -2.51
CA VAL A 22 1.74 -8.22 -1.28
C VAL A 22 2.96 -9.11 -1.56
N LYS A 23 2.89 -9.92 -2.61
CA LYS A 23 4.02 -10.76 -3.05
C LYS A 23 5.25 -9.90 -3.37
N LEU A 24 5.07 -8.78 -4.09
CA LEU A 24 6.14 -7.87 -4.45
C LEU A 24 6.78 -7.25 -3.20
N LEU A 25 6.00 -6.79 -2.21
CA LEU A 25 6.53 -6.30 -0.94
C LEU A 25 7.43 -7.34 -0.25
N THR A 26 6.99 -8.61 -0.22
CA THR A 26 7.80 -9.66 0.40
C THR A 26 9.10 -9.94 -0.35
N GLN A 27 9.12 -9.74 -1.66
CA GLN A 27 10.33 -9.89 -2.48
C GLN A 27 11.29 -8.70 -2.35
N LEU A 28 10.76 -7.49 -2.13
CA LEU A 28 11.58 -6.28 -1.97
C LEU A 28 12.21 -6.19 -0.57
N PHE A 29 11.45 -6.49 0.47
CA PHE A 29 11.86 -6.19 1.84
C PHE A 29 12.19 -7.43 2.70
N GLY A 30 11.79 -8.61 2.26
CA GLY A 30 12.15 -9.88 2.86
C GLY A 30 11.78 -9.98 4.34
N GLU A 31 12.69 -10.50 5.16
CA GLU A 31 12.49 -10.73 6.59
C GLU A 31 12.45 -9.44 7.43
N ARG A 32 12.79 -8.30 6.85
CA ARG A 32 12.66 -6.99 7.51
C ARG A 32 11.22 -6.53 7.57
N LEU A 33 10.35 -7.07 6.71
CA LEU A 33 8.96 -6.66 6.56
C LEU A 33 8.11 -7.02 7.78
N VAL A 34 7.42 -6.03 8.31
CA VAL A 34 6.38 -6.17 9.34
C VAL A 34 5.07 -5.62 8.78
N ILE A 35 4.05 -6.45 8.75
CA ILE A 35 2.75 -6.09 8.19
C ILE A 35 1.72 -5.92 9.30
N ALA A 36 1.13 -4.73 9.37
CA ALA A 36 -0.09 -4.44 10.10
C ALA A 36 -1.26 -4.43 9.11
N ASN A 37 -2.14 -5.40 9.17
CA ASN A 37 -3.16 -5.63 8.15
C ASN A 37 -4.57 -5.36 8.66
N ALA A 38 -5.33 -4.55 7.92
CA ALA A 38 -6.75 -4.30 8.22
C ALA A 38 -7.62 -5.51 7.90
N THR A 39 -8.64 -5.73 8.71
CA THR A 39 -9.68 -6.71 8.41
C THR A 39 -10.27 -6.48 7.01
N GLY A 40 -10.33 -7.51 6.20
CA GLY A 40 -10.79 -7.46 4.82
C GLY A 40 -10.37 -8.70 4.05
N CYS A 41 -10.29 -8.64 2.72
CA CYS A 41 -9.80 -9.77 1.91
C CYS A 41 -8.38 -10.17 2.33
N SER A 42 -7.49 -9.22 2.58
CA SER A 42 -6.11 -9.46 2.99
C SER A 42 -6.00 -10.19 4.33
N SER A 43 -6.90 -9.96 5.29
CA SER A 43 -6.93 -10.73 6.53
C SER A 43 -7.33 -12.19 6.32
N ILE A 44 -8.13 -12.46 5.31
CA ILE A 44 -8.56 -13.84 4.99
C ILE A 44 -7.44 -14.58 4.29
N TYR A 45 -6.89 -14.06 3.18
CA TYR A 45 -5.82 -14.75 2.47
C TYR A 45 -4.45 -14.67 3.17
N GLY A 46 -4.26 -13.66 4.04
CA GLY A 46 -3.02 -13.45 4.80
C GLY A 46 -3.02 -14.02 6.22
N GLY A 47 -4.18 -14.38 6.77
CA GLY A 47 -4.35 -14.78 8.16
C GLY A 47 -4.59 -16.26 8.43
N SER A 48 -4.56 -17.11 7.40
CA SER A 48 -4.88 -18.54 7.54
C SER A 48 -3.68 -19.36 8.06
N HIS A 49 -3.32 -19.20 9.32
CA HIS A 49 -2.36 -20.10 9.97
C HIS A 49 -3.05 -21.41 10.42
N PRO A 50 -2.43 -22.60 10.24
CA PRO A 50 -1.10 -22.89 9.67
C PRO A 50 -1.11 -23.15 8.16
N ALA A 51 -2.23 -22.93 7.47
CA ALA A 51 -2.37 -23.24 6.04
C ALA A 51 -1.47 -22.38 5.12
N MET A 52 -0.97 -21.27 5.63
CA MET A 52 -0.14 -20.33 4.88
C MET A 52 1.27 -20.28 5.51
N PRO A 53 2.30 -20.78 4.83
CA PRO A 53 3.66 -20.82 5.34
C PRO A 53 4.37 -19.46 5.16
N TYR A 54 3.91 -18.43 5.86
CA TYR A 54 4.56 -17.13 5.87
C TYR A 54 5.74 -17.09 6.83
N SER A 55 6.85 -16.57 6.36
CA SER A 55 8.05 -16.32 7.16
C SER A 55 8.18 -14.86 7.60
N ILE A 56 7.15 -14.03 7.34
CA ILE A 56 7.12 -12.60 7.68
C ILE A 56 6.23 -12.33 8.89
N SER A 57 6.50 -11.23 9.58
CA SER A 57 5.65 -10.74 10.65
C SER A 57 4.36 -10.16 10.06
N TRP A 58 3.24 -10.84 10.26
CA TRP A 58 1.92 -10.44 9.79
C TRP A 58 0.95 -10.42 10.95
N ALA A 59 0.41 -9.25 11.28
CA ALA A 59 -0.58 -9.07 12.34
C ALA A 59 -1.84 -8.43 11.78
N ASN A 60 -3.00 -9.02 12.08
CA ASN A 60 -4.30 -8.46 11.74
C ASN A 60 -4.86 -7.65 12.90
N SER A 61 -5.46 -6.51 12.60
CA SER A 61 -6.23 -5.70 13.54
C SER A 61 -7.68 -5.59 13.13
N LEU A 62 -8.46 -4.88 13.92
CA LEU A 62 -9.81 -4.51 13.57
C LEU A 62 -9.83 -3.58 12.35
N PHE A 63 -10.99 -3.50 11.74
CA PHE A 63 -11.18 -2.80 10.47
C PHE A 63 -10.99 -1.27 10.61
N GLU A 64 -11.38 -0.72 11.73
CA GLU A 64 -11.35 0.71 12.02
C GLU A 64 -10.03 1.23 12.56
N ASP A 65 -9.24 0.40 13.27
CA ASP A 65 -8.06 0.85 14.05
C ASP A 65 -6.71 0.43 13.47
N ASN A 66 -6.68 -0.09 12.26
CA ASN A 66 -5.46 -0.68 11.69
C ASN A 66 -4.30 0.30 11.52
N ALA A 67 -4.61 1.56 11.23
CA ALA A 67 -3.56 2.56 11.05
C ALA A 67 -2.82 2.81 12.37
N GLU A 68 -3.56 3.03 13.44
CA GLU A 68 -3.03 3.25 14.79
C GLU A 68 -2.34 1.99 15.34
N PHE A 69 -2.89 0.81 15.02
CA PHE A 69 -2.26 -0.47 15.37
C PHE A 69 -0.88 -0.60 14.72
N GLY A 70 -0.76 -0.25 13.42
CA GLY A 70 0.52 -0.26 12.71
C GLY A 70 1.51 0.77 13.25
N LEU A 71 1.06 1.97 13.59
CA LEU A 71 1.86 2.97 14.28
C LEU A 71 2.35 2.44 15.63
N GLY A 72 1.47 1.80 16.41
CA GLY A 72 1.84 1.19 17.69
C GLY A 72 2.92 0.11 17.56
N ILE A 73 2.88 -0.70 16.49
CA ILE A 73 3.95 -1.67 16.19
C ILE A 73 5.27 -0.94 15.93
N LYS A 74 5.29 0.11 15.12
CA LYS A 74 6.49 0.90 14.82
C LYS A 74 7.07 1.53 16.10
N MET A 75 6.22 2.18 16.89
CA MET A 75 6.64 2.78 18.17
C MET A 75 7.20 1.73 19.13
N GLY A 76 6.58 0.55 19.19
CA GLY A 76 7.09 -0.58 19.98
C GLY A 76 8.47 -1.05 19.53
N ASP A 77 8.73 -1.09 18.22
CA ASP A 77 10.04 -1.45 17.65
C ASP A 77 11.11 -0.42 18.03
N ILE A 78 10.80 0.87 17.91
CA ILE A 78 11.68 1.98 18.30
C ILE A 78 12.06 1.86 19.80
N LEU A 79 11.07 1.72 20.68
CA LEU A 79 11.29 1.59 22.12
C LEU A 79 12.15 0.37 22.49
N GLN A 80 11.99 -0.76 21.80
CA GLN A 80 12.82 -1.93 22.06
C GLN A 80 14.27 -1.73 21.56
N LYS A 81 14.45 -1.00 20.47
CA LYS A 81 15.78 -0.64 19.96
C LYS A 81 16.50 0.32 20.92
N GLU A 82 15.82 1.36 21.38
CA GLU A 82 16.36 2.28 22.41
C GLU A 82 16.77 1.54 23.69
N LYS A 83 15.92 0.62 24.14
CA LYS A 83 16.25 -0.24 25.28
C LYS A 83 17.48 -1.12 25.04
N LEU A 84 17.64 -1.63 23.83
CA LEU A 84 18.81 -2.42 23.44
C LEU A 84 20.08 -1.56 23.46
N ILE A 85 20.04 -0.35 22.92
CA ILE A 85 21.14 0.62 22.95
C ILE A 85 21.53 0.91 24.42
N HIS A 86 20.55 1.22 25.26
CA HIS A 86 20.79 1.49 26.69
C HIS A 86 21.44 0.28 27.41
N ILE A 87 21.08 -0.95 27.02
CA ILE A 87 21.74 -2.14 27.59
C ILE A 87 23.21 -2.19 27.16
N PHE A 88 23.53 -1.94 25.91
CA PHE A 88 24.90 -1.92 25.41
C PHE A 88 25.74 -0.84 26.11
N GLU A 89 25.23 0.37 26.23
CA GLU A 89 25.89 1.51 26.89
C GLU A 89 26.21 1.23 28.37
N ASN A 90 25.37 0.43 29.06
CA ASN A 90 25.53 0.13 30.46
C ASN A 90 26.16 -1.28 30.73
N SER A 91 26.67 -1.93 29.70
CA SER A 91 27.38 -3.20 29.79
C SER A 91 28.89 -2.97 29.74
N ASN A 92 29.65 -3.82 30.44
CA ASN A 92 31.09 -3.78 30.34
C ASN A 92 31.57 -4.58 29.13
N LEU A 93 31.55 -3.92 27.97
CA LEU A 93 31.90 -4.51 26.67
C LEU A 93 33.42 -4.50 26.48
N SER A 94 33.95 -5.55 25.84
CA SER A 94 35.30 -5.57 25.27
C SER A 94 35.40 -4.50 24.15
N GLU A 95 36.64 -4.07 23.85
CA GLU A 95 36.88 -3.10 22.78
C GLU A 95 36.30 -3.59 21.40
N GLU A 96 36.41 -4.88 21.11
CA GLU A 96 35.87 -5.48 19.90
C GLU A 96 34.32 -5.38 19.83
N ASN A 97 33.64 -5.74 20.92
CA ASN A 97 32.18 -5.64 21.00
C ASN A 97 31.70 -4.19 20.96
N LYS A 98 32.44 -3.28 21.60
CA LYS A 98 32.14 -1.86 21.59
C LYS A 98 32.25 -1.28 20.17
N GLU A 99 33.30 -1.63 19.41
CA GLU A 99 33.48 -1.23 18.02
C GLU A 99 32.33 -1.72 17.13
N LEU A 100 31.81 -2.93 17.36
CA LEU A 100 30.65 -3.48 16.65
C LEU A 100 29.38 -2.66 16.92
N VAL A 101 29.12 -2.31 18.19
CA VAL A 101 27.95 -1.51 18.58
C VAL A 101 28.07 -0.09 18.03
N ASP A 102 29.23 0.55 18.18
CA ASP A 102 29.49 1.91 17.67
C ASP A 102 29.33 1.94 16.14
N ASN A 103 29.84 0.95 15.43
CA ASN A 103 29.66 0.83 13.98
C ASN A 103 28.19 0.70 13.58
N TRP A 104 27.40 -0.07 14.33
CA TRP A 104 25.96 -0.22 14.08
C TRP A 104 25.20 1.10 14.30
N ILE A 105 25.49 1.82 15.37
CA ILE A 105 24.88 3.12 15.67
C ILE A 105 25.27 4.17 14.64
N ASN A 106 26.58 4.29 14.30
CA ASN A 106 27.11 5.30 13.41
C ASN A 106 26.66 5.10 11.93
N ASN A 107 26.25 3.89 11.54
CA ASN A 107 25.69 3.61 10.22
C ASN A 107 24.14 3.61 10.21
N ASP A 108 23.51 4.35 11.13
CA ASP A 108 22.05 4.51 11.19
C ASP A 108 21.31 3.15 11.21
N TYR A 109 21.90 2.17 11.92
CA TYR A 109 21.32 0.83 12.09
C TYR A 109 21.07 0.09 10.78
N ASP A 110 21.88 0.31 9.75
CA ASP A 110 21.71 -0.28 8.44
C ASP A 110 21.77 -1.83 8.47
N LEU A 111 21.39 -2.45 7.35
CA LEU A 111 21.30 -3.91 7.27
C LEU A 111 22.68 -4.59 7.38
N GLU A 112 23.74 -3.97 6.84
CA GLU A 112 25.08 -4.53 6.81
C GLU A 112 25.70 -4.51 8.22
N SER A 113 25.71 -3.35 8.86
CA SER A 113 26.19 -3.19 10.24
C SER A 113 25.39 -4.03 11.23
N SER A 114 24.05 -4.13 11.03
CA SER A 114 23.18 -5.00 11.83
C SER A 114 23.55 -6.47 11.72
N LYS A 115 23.78 -6.98 10.51
CA LYS A 115 24.22 -8.37 10.31
C LYS A 115 25.60 -8.63 10.90
N LYS A 116 26.51 -7.67 10.77
CA LYS A 116 27.85 -7.76 11.34
C LYS A 116 27.78 -7.84 12.87
N LEU A 117 26.98 -6.98 13.50
CA LEU A 117 26.73 -7.01 14.94
C LEU A 117 26.13 -8.34 15.39
N ILE A 118 25.07 -8.83 14.74
CA ILE A 118 24.39 -10.08 15.10
C ILE A 118 25.33 -11.28 15.04
N ASN A 119 26.23 -11.33 14.06
CA ASN A 119 27.06 -12.48 13.78
C ASN A 119 28.35 -12.52 14.62
N ASN A 120 28.87 -11.37 15.04
CA ASN A 120 30.19 -11.29 15.66
C ASN A 120 30.15 -10.84 17.13
N PHE A 121 29.03 -10.29 17.60
CA PHE A 121 28.89 -9.81 18.98
C PHE A 121 28.82 -10.98 19.98
N ASP A 122 29.62 -10.93 21.02
CA ASP A 122 29.52 -11.88 22.12
C ASP A 122 28.46 -11.44 23.15
N PHE A 123 27.25 -12.00 22.99
CA PHE A 123 26.12 -11.70 23.88
C PHE A 123 26.32 -12.10 25.34
N SER A 124 27.39 -12.85 25.70
CA SER A 124 27.73 -13.14 27.09
C SER A 124 28.11 -11.87 27.85
N GLU A 125 28.68 -10.87 27.19
CA GLU A 125 29.01 -9.56 27.76
C GLU A 125 27.77 -8.67 27.99
N ALA A 126 26.64 -8.97 27.31
CA ALA A 126 25.39 -8.24 27.45
C ALA A 126 24.17 -9.18 27.37
N ILE A 127 24.05 -10.11 28.31
CA ILE A 127 23.05 -11.19 28.36
C ILE A 127 21.62 -10.64 28.19
N LYS A 128 21.31 -9.45 28.72
CA LYS A 128 20.00 -8.83 28.56
C LYS A 128 19.71 -8.41 27.10
N ALA A 129 20.74 -8.11 26.32
CA ALA A 129 20.62 -7.75 24.91
C ALA A 129 20.24 -8.95 24.02
N GLU A 130 20.64 -10.18 24.40
CA GLU A 130 20.31 -11.39 23.64
C GLU A 130 18.81 -11.56 23.45
N ARG A 131 17.99 -11.24 24.44
CA ARG A 131 16.52 -11.30 24.35
C ARG A 131 15.95 -10.29 23.35
N LEU A 132 16.68 -9.22 23.05
CA LEU A 132 16.31 -8.14 22.15
C LEU A 132 17.04 -8.23 20.80
N LYS A 133 17.81 -9.27 20.55
CA LYS A 133 18.61 -9.47 19.32
C LYS A 133 17.82 -9.27 18.03
N LYS A 134 16.53 -9.63 18.03
CA LYS A 134 15.64 -9.45 16.87
C LYS A 134 15.40 -7.98 16.48
N TYR A 135 15.67 -7.02 17.37
CA TYR A 135 15.51 -5.58 17.14
C TYR A 135 16.81 -4.91 16.64
N ILE A 136 17.89 -5.65 16.47
CA ILE A 136 19.13 -5.17 15.85
C ILE A 136 18.88 -4.93 14.35
N LEU A 137 18.16 -5.85 13.67
CA LEU A 137 17.82 -5.70 12.26
C LEU A 137 16.84 -4.52 12.03
N PRO A 138 17.09 -3.69 11.01
CA PRO A 138 16.15 -2.65 10.64
C PRO A 138 14.84 -3.26 10.17
N LYS A 139 13.73 -2.91 10.80
CA LYS A 139 12.39 -3.32 10.37
C LYS A 139 11.73 -2.25 9.53
N THR A 140 10.95 -2.69 8.53
CA THR A 140 10.09 -1.83 7.75
C THR A 140 8.63 -2.18 8.04
N THR A 141 7.88 -1.20 8.55
CA THR A 141 6.47 -1.38 8.93
C THR A 141 5.57 -0.93 7.78
N TRP A 142 4.78 -1.87 7.28
CA TRP A 142 3.79 -1.63 6.23
C TRP A 142 2.38 -1.88 6.78
N ILE A 143 1.56 -0.83 6.75
CA ILE A 143 0.15 -0.85 7.12
C ILE A 143 -0.64 -1.13 5.85
N ILE A 144 -1.34 -2.26 5.79
CA ILE A 144 -2.02 -2.71 4.57
C ILE A 144 -3.53 -2.79 4.81
N GLY A 145 -4.31 -2.30 3.85
CA GLY A 145 -5.76 -2.45 3.89
C GLY A 145 -6.43 -2.10 2.56
N GLY A 146 -7.71 -2.42 2.45
CA GLY A 146 -8.53 -2.11 1.28
C GLY A 146 -9.07 -0.67 1.29
N ASP A 147 -9.76 -0.32 0.21
CA ASP A 147 -10.37 1.01 0.05
C ASP A 147 -11.46 1.31 1.08
N GLY A 148 -12.26 0.32 1.49
CA GLY A 148 -13.25 0.51 2.55
C GLY A 148 -12.63 0.94 3.87
N TRP A 149 -11.45 0.43 4.19
CA TRP A 149 -10.68 0.90 5.33
C TRP A 149 -10.14 2.32 5.09
N ALA A 150 -9.34 2.52 4.05
CA ALA A 150 -8.58 3.76 3.87
C ALA A 150 -9.44 4.98 3.51
N TYR A 151 -10.54 4.78 2.76
CA TYR A 151 -11.41 5.88 2.31
C TYR A 151 -12.58 6.17 3.24
N ASP A 152 -12.98 5.21 4.05
CA ASP A 152 -14.20 5.27 4.87
C ASP A 152 -13.92 5.05 6.35
N ILE A 153 -14.04 3.81 6.83
CA ILE A 153 -14.13 3.54 8.27
C ILE A 153 -12.83 3.80 9.03
N GLY A 154 -11.67 3.51 8.44
CA GLY A 154 -10.34 3.74 9.05
C GLY A 154 -9.70 5.07 8.65
N PHE A 155 -10.41 5.95 7.91
CA PHE A 155 -9.82 7.19 7.41
C PHE A 155 -9.32 8.13 8.53
N GLY A 156 -10.07 8.25 9.62
CA GLY A 156 -9.66 9.12 10.73
C GLY A 156 -8.36 8.68 11.39
N GLY A 157 -8.18 7.37 11.63
CA GLY A 157 -6.93 6.82 12.14
C GLY A 157 -5.78 6.92 11.13
N LEU A 158 -6.08 6.68 9.86
CA LEU A 158 -5.09 6.85 8.79
C LEU A 158 -4.61 8.31 8.69
N ASP A 159 -5.51 9.26 8.78
CA ASP A 159 -5.20 10.70 8.81
C ASP A 159 -4.29 11.05 9.99
N HIS A 160 -4.62 10.56 11.20
CA HIS A 160 -3.80 10.73 12.39
C HIS A 160 -2.38 10.17 12.21
N VAL A 161 -2.24 8.96 11.62
CA VAL A 161 -0.95 8.33 11.39
C VAL A 161 -0.11 9.12 10.37
N MET A 162 -0.72 9.58 9.28
CA MET A 162 -0.03 10.43 8.30
C MET A 162 0.42 11.77 8.91
N ALA A 163 -0.38 12.33 9.81
CA ALA A 163 -0.04 13.57 10.54
C ALA A 163 1.04 13.39 11.61
N SER A 164 1.34 12.15 12.05
CA SER A 164 2.29 11.89 13.13
C SER A 164 3.75 12.20 12.77
N GLY A 165 4.08 12.17 11.48
CA GLY A 165 5.46 12.33 11.00
C GLY A 165 6.35 11.08 11.18
N GLU A 166 5.80 10.00 11.73
CA GLU A 166 6.55 8.76 11.97
C GLU A 166 6.83 8.01 10.65
N ASP A 167 8.00 7.37 10.58
CA ASP A 167 8.44 6.59 9.43
C ASP A 167 7.66 5.26 9.34
N VAL A 168 6.48 5.33 8.73
CA VAL A 168 5.59 4.19 8.47
C VAL A 168 5.11 4.20 7.02
N ASN A 169 4.98 3.04 6.44
CA ASN A 169 4.52 2.88 5.07
C ASN A 169 3.09 2.36 5.03
N VAL A 170 2.24 2.94 4.20
CA VAL A 170 0.86 2.51 3.98
C VAL A 170 0.69 1.99 2.56
N LEU A 171 0.13 0.81 2.40
CA LEU A 171 -0.31 0.28 1.11
C LEU A 171 -1.84 0.13 1.10
N VAL A 172 -2.49 0.96 0.29
CA VAL A 172 -3.94 0.86 0.04
C VAL A 172 -4.18 -0.02 -1.18
N LEU A 173 -4.79 -1.18 -0.97
CA LEU A 173 -5.22 -2.10 -2.03
C LEU A 173 -6.60 -1.69 -2.52
N ASP A 174 -6.65 -0.75 -3.46
CA ASP A 174 -7.88 -0.09 -3.90
C ASP A 174 -8.63 -0.93 -4.93
N THR A 175 -9.64 -1.67 -4.48
CA THR A 175 -10.57 -2.41 -5.32
C THR A 175 -11.83 -1.62 -5.67
N GLU A 176 -11.92 -0.37 -5.24
CA GLU A 176 -13.06 0.53 -5.46
C GLU A 176 -14.41 -0.01 -4.91
N VAL A 177 -14.35 -0.95 -3.96
CA VAL A 177 -15.52 -1.58 -3.34
C VAL A 177 -15.12 -2.29 -2.04
N TYR A 178 -16.04 -2.38 -1.07
CA TYR A 178 -15.88 -3.28 0.09
C TYR A 178 -15.95 -4.74 -0.38
N SER A 179 -14.82 -5.30 -0.82
CA SER A 179 -14.76 -6.60 -1.50
C SER A 179 -15.14 -7.76 -0.57
N ASN A 180 -14.51 -7.85 0.60
CA ASN A 180 -14.66 -8.98 1.52
C ASN A 180 -16.04 -9.08 2.15
N THR A 181 -16.66 -7.96 2.47
CA THR A 181 -17.98 -7.92 3.10
C THR A 181 -19.13 -8.14 2.12
N GLY A 182 -18.82 -8.25 0.84
CA GLY A 182 -19.78 -8.66 -0.19
C GLY A 182 -20.15 -7.59 -1.21
N GLY A 183 -19.28 -6.61 -1.46
CA GLY A 183 -19.43 -5.71 -2.59
C GLY A 183 -20.25 -4.44 -2.33
N GLN A 184 -20.15 -3.85 -1.14
CA GLN A 184 -20.77 -2.55 -0.83
C GLN A 184 -19.97 -1.41 -1.46
N LYS A 185 -20.67 -0.32 -1.81
CA LYS A 185 -19.98 0.90 -2.28
C LYS A 185 -19.10 1.49 -1.20
N SER A 186 -17.90 1.96 -1.58
CA SER A 186 -17.02 2.80 -0.76
C SER A 186 -16.98 4.23 -1.30
N LYS A 187 -16.26 5.12 -0.63
CA LYS A 187 -15.93 6.45 -1.19
C LYS A 187 -14.93 6.36 -2.36
N SER A 188 -14.25 5.23 -2.51
CA SER A 188 -13.42 4.93 -3.67
C SER A 188 -14.22 4.49 -4.90
N THR A 189 -15.41 3.92 -4.73
CA THR A 189 -16.28 3.50 -5.84
C THR A 189 -16.57 4.68 -6.76
N ARG A 190 -16.42 4.50 -8.08
CA ARG A 190 -16.62 5.57 -9.08
C ARG A 190 -18.10 5.71 -9.49
N SER A 191 -18.42 6.87 -10.06
CA SER A 191 -19.75 7.15 -10.60
C SER A 191 -20.14 6.11 -11.65
N GLY A 192 -21.37 5.64 -11.61
CA GLY A 192 -21.90 4.65 -12.54
C GLY A 192 -21.53 3.19 -12.24
N ALA A 193 -20.63 2.90 -11.32
CA ALA A 193 -20.40 1.53 -10.90
C ALA A 193 -21.54 1.02 -9.99
N THR A 194 -22.08 -0.16 -10.29
CA THR A 194 -23.00 -0.85 -9.38
C THR A 194 -22.26 -1.49 -8.22
N ALA A 195 -22.85 -1.39 -7.05
CA ALA A 195 -22.42 -2.06 -5.83
C ALA A 195 -23.63 -2.23 -4.91
N LYS A 196 -23.50 -3.00 -3.83
CA LYS A 196 -24.53 -2.98 -2.78
C LYS A 196 -24.66 -1.54 -2.24
N PHE A 197 -25.88 -1.10 -2.01
CA PHE A 197 -26.29 0.29 -1.71
C PHE A 197 -26.09 1.28 -2.87
N ALA A 198 -25.81 0.79 -4.07
CA ALA A 198 -25.76 1.57 -5.30
C ALA A 198 -26.17 0.71 -6.50
N SER A 199 -27.30 0.01 -6.43
CA SER A 199 -27.78 -0.94 -7.45
C SER A 199 -28.06 -0.31 -8.83
N SER A 200 -28.39 0.99 -8.85
CA SER A 200 -28.59 1.77 -10.09
C SER A 200 -27.40 2.66 -10.45
N GLY A 201 -26.19 2.27 -10.01
CA GLY A 201 -24.96 3.02 -10.19
C GLY A 201 -24.74 4.10 -9.10
N LYS A 202 -23.50 4.22 -8.62
CA LYS A 202 -23.14 5.27 -7.67
C LYS A 202 -23.23 6.65 -8.33
N THR A 203 -23.81 7.62 -7.66
CA THR A 203 -24.05 8.99 -8.18
C THR A 203 -22.90 9.96 -7.86
N GLY A 204 -22.15 9.72 -6.79
CA GLY A 204 -21.03 10.59 -6.39
C GLY A 204 -19.70 10.22 -7.02
N THR A 205 -18.77 11.16 -7.11
CA THR A 205 -17.41 10.94 -7.57
C THR A 205 -16.56 10.19 -6.54
N LYS A 206 -15.44 9.64 -6.99
CA LYS A 206 -14.43 9.01 -6.12
C LYS A 206 -13.73 10.07 -5.26
N LYS A 207 -13.61 9.82 -3.96
CA LYS A 207 -12.75 10.60 -3.06
C LYS A 207 -11.31 10.52 -3.56
N ASP A 208 -10.62 11.63 -3.60
CA ASP A 208 -9.21 11.68 -4.00
C ASP A 208 -8.31 11.60 -2.77
N LEU A 209 -7.98 10.38 -2.37
CA LEU A 209 -7.20 10.11 -1.17
C LEU A 209 -5.78 10.64 -1.29
N ALA A 210 -5.16 10.51 -2.47
CA ALA A 210 -3.82 10.99 -2.72
C ALA A 210 -3.72 12.51 -2.54
N ARG A 211 -4.66 13.25 -3.13
CA ARG A 211 -4.71 14.71 -3.00
C ARG A 211 -4.88 15.18 -1.55
N ILE A 212 -5.62 14.44 -0.74
CA ILE A 212 -5.77 14.76 0.69
C ILE A 212 -4.42 14.64 1.39
N PHE A 213 -3.69 13.56 1.19
CA PHE A 213 -2.42 13.34 1.87
C PHE A 213 -1.24 14.14 1.29
N MET A 214 -1.34 14.63 0.06
CA MET A 214 -0.40 15.64 -0.48
C MET A 214 -0.53 17.00 0.21
N SER A 215 -1.56 17.23 1.04
CA SER A 215 -1.68 18.45 1.84
C SER A 215 -0.82 18.44 3.11
N TYR A 216 -0.18 17.33 3.43
CA TYR A 216 0.83 17.22 4.47
C TYR A 216 2.22 17.41 3.88
N ASP A 217 3.03 18.27 4.48
CA ASP A 217 4.35 18.66 3.97
C ASP A 217 5.40 17.54 4.01
N ASN A 218 5.12 16.44 4.69
CA ASN A 218 6.06 15.36 4.97
C ASN A 218 5.57 13.98 4.53
N VAL A 219 4.48 13.88 3.77
CA VAL A 219 3.93 12.59 3.34
C VAL A 219 4.33 12.26 1.90
N TYR A 220 5.05 11.17 1.70
CA TYR A 220 5.26 10.62 0.36
C TYR A 220 3.97 9.98 -0.16
N VAL A 221 3.57 10.31 -1.39
CA VAL A 221 2.31 9.80 -1.97
C VAL A 221 2.55 9.21 -3.36
N ALA A 222 2.09 7.99 -3.59
CA ALA A 222 2.16 7.37 -4.90
C ALA A 222 0.84 6.70 -5.32
N SER A 223 0.55 6.77 -6.61
CA SER A 223 -0.52 6.02 -7.26
C SER A 223 0.09 5.04 -8.25
N ILE A 224 -0.17 3.75 -8.07
CA ILE A 224 0.48 2.66 -8.79
C ILE A 224 -0.54 1.70 -9.42
N SER A 225 -0.08 1.00 -10.46
CA SER A 225 -0.77 -0.15 -11.05
C SER A 225 0.27 -1.10 -11.64
N LEU A 226 0.35 -2.31 -11.11
CA LEU A 226 1.37 -3.28 -11.48
C LEU A 226 1.26 -3.68 -12.95
N GLY A 227 0.04 -3.93 -13.44
CA GLY A 227 -0.23 -4.21 -14.84
C GLY A 227 -0.08 -2.98 -15.74
N GLY A 228 -0.23 -1.76 -15.20
CA GLY A 228 0.00 -0.52 -15.91
C GLY A 228 1.48 -0.22 -16.13
N ASN A 229 2.28 -0.33 -15.08
CA ASN A 229 3.74 -0.15 -15.13
C ASN A 229 4.42 -0.79 -13.92
N MET A 230 5.00 -1.99 -14.11
CA MET A 230 5.70 -2.71 -13.05
C MET A 230 6.94 -1.97 -12.53
N GLN A 231 7.70 -1.33 -13.41
CA GLN A 231 8.92 -0.60 -13.00
C GLN A 231 8.57 0.60 -12.13
N GLN A 232 7.52 1.34 -12.48
CA GLN A 232 6.99 2.44 -11.67
C GLN A 232 6.51 1.93 -10.31
N THR A 233 5.81 0.81 -10.28
CA THR A 233 5.34 0.18 -9.05
C THR A 233 6.50 -0.16 -8.11
N ILE A 234 7.56 -0.82 -8.62
CA ILE A 234 8.76 -1.14 -7.84
C ILE A 234 9.43 0.13 -7.33
N LYS A 235 9.60 1.13 -8.19
CA LYS A 235 10.23 2.40 -7.84
C LYS A 235 9.45 3.15 -6.76
N ALA A 236 8.12 3.19 -6.86
CA ALA A 236 7.26 3.85 -5.87
C ALA A 236 7.35 3.18 -4.48
N LEU A 237 7.41 1.84 -4.42
CA LEU A 237 7.57 1.11 -3.18
C LEU A 237 8.97 1.30 -2.56
N ASP A 238 10.02 1.35 -3.38
CA ASP A 238 11.39 1.60 -2.95
C ASP A 238 11.58 3.05 -2.45
N GLU A 239 10.97 4.02 -3.14
CA GLU A 239 10.99 5.43 -2.70
C GLU A 239 10.22 5.62 -1.39
N ALA A 240 9.06 4.96 -1.23
CA ALA A 240 8.28 4.98 0.01
C ALA A 240 9.08 4.44 1.20
N GLU A 241 9.80 3.33 1.01
CA GLU A 241 10.65 2.73 2.05
C GLU A 241 11.85 3.61 2.43
N LYS A 242 12.40 4.36 1.48
CA LYS A 242 13.55 5.24 1.71
C LYS A 242 13.17 6.59 2.32
N HIS A 243 11.93 6.99 2.18
CA HIS A 243 11.44 8.24 2.72
C HIS A 243 11.48 8.20 4.26
N LYS A 244 12.00 9.26 4.88
CA LYS A 244 12.10 9.40 6.34
C LYS A 244 10.87 10.14 6.89
N GLY A 245 9.74 9.48 6.83
CA GLY A 245 8.45 10.00 7.23
C GLY A 245 7.32 9.07 6.76
N PRO A 246 6.06 9.45 6.95
CA PRO A 246 4.94 8.63 6.55
C PRO A 246 4.80 8.59 5.02
N SER A 247 4.52 7.39 4.51
CA SER A 247 4.33 7.16 3.08
C SER A 247 3.00 6.49 2.81
N ILE A 248 2.30 6.89 1.75
CA ILE A 248 1.09 6.21 1.29
C ILE A 248 1.16 5.87 -0.20
N VAL A 249 1.03 4.59 -0.48
CA VAL A 249 1.01 4.03 -1.84
C VAL A 249 -0.38 3.47 -2.13
N ILE A 250 -1.06 4.00 -3.14
CA ILE A 250 -2.42 3.62 -3.52
C ILE A 250 -2.36 2.77 -4.78
N ALA A 251 -2.68 1.50 -4.64
CA ALA A 251 -2.56 0.49 -5.68
C ALA A 251 -3.92 0.12 -6.27
N TYR A 252 -4.10 0.26 -7.58
CA TYR A 252 -5.29 -0.25 -8.26
C TYR A 252 -5.28 -1.77 -8.28
N ALA A 253 -6.32 -2.38 -7.74
CA ALA A 253 -6.41 -3.82 -7.59
C ALA A 253 -7.73 -4.36 -8.17
N PRO A 254 -7.74 -4.92 -9.38
CA PRO A 254 -8.94 -5.54 -9.93
C PRO A 254 -9.51 -6.63 -9.03
N CYS A 255 -10.83 -6.61 -8.86
CA CYS A 255 -11.56 -7.54 -8.01
C CYS A 255 -12.55 -8.37 -8.82
N ILE A 256 -12.85 -9.59 -8.35
CA ILE A 256 -13.87 -10.44 -8.98
C ILE A 256 -15.24 -9.74 -9.02
N THR A 257 -15.52 -8.84 -8.08
CA THR A 257 -16.75 -8.03 -8.04
C THR A 257 -16.87 -7.02 -9.18
N HIS A 258 -15.75 -6.65 -9.85
CA HIS A 258 -15.78 -5.82 -11.05
C HIS A 258 -16.45 -6.54 -12.24
N GLY A 259 -16.35 -7.88 -12.27
CA GLY A 259 -16.93 -8.68 -13.32
C GLY A 259 -16.27 -8.43 -14.68
N ILE A 260 -14.93 -8.53 -14.74
CA ILE A 260 -14.17 -8.38 -16.00
C ILE A 260 -14.69 -9.41 -17.01
N LYS A 261 -15.21 -8.94 -18.16
CA LYS A 261 -15.83 -9.80 -19.18
C LYS A 261 -14.92 -10.89 -19.71
N SER A 262 -13.63 -10.58 -19.86
CA SER A 262 -12.63 -11.56 -20.32
C SER A 262 -12.17 -12.53 -19.22
N GLY A 263 -12.74 -12.42 -18.01
CA GLY A 263 -12.42 -13.19 -16.83
C GLY A 263 -11.19 -12.68 -16.07
N MET A 264 -11.12 -13.05 -14.78
CA MET A 264 -10.07 -12.59 -13.86
C MET A 264 -8.65 -13.00 -14.25
N LYS A 265 -8.46 -13.98 -15.11
CA LYS A 265 -7.14 -14.31 -15.70
C LYS A 265 -6.51 -13.14 -16.47
N ASN A 266 -7.30 -12.16 -16.84
CA ASN A 266 -6.89 -10.96 -17.56
C ASN A 266 -6.82 -9.72 -16.64
N SER A 267 -6.84 -9.86 -15.32
CA SER A 267 -6.79 -8.72 -14.38
C SER A 267 -5.62 -7.77 -14.65
N ILE A 268 -4.44 -8.30 -14.97
CA ILE A 268 -3.26 -7.49 -15.32
C ILE A 268 -3.47 -6.69 -16.62
N LYS A 269 -4.19 -7.25 -17.60
CA LYS A 269 -4.54 -6.50 -18.83
C LYS A 269 -5.55 -5.40 -18.53
N GLU A 270 -6.48 -5.66 -17.61
CA GLU A 270 -7.45 -4.67 -17.17
C GLU A 270 -6.79 -3.50 -16.43
N GLU A 271 -5.79 -3.78 -15.57
CA GLU A 271 -4.95 -2.75 -14.96
C GLU A 271 -4.25 -1.88 -16.01
N LYS A 272 -3.67 -2.52 -17.04
CA LYS A 272 -3.04 -1.80 -18.14
C LYS A 272 -4.03 -0.90 -18.87
N LEU A 273 -5.22 -1.41 -19.21
CA LEU A 273 -6.28 -0.64 -19.87
C LEU A 273 -6.77 0.52 -18.99
N ALA A 274 -6.87 0.32 -17.67
CA ALA A 274 -7.23 1.38 -16.74
C ALA A 274 -6.23 2.56 -16.80
N VAL A 275 -4.93 2.27 -16.91
CA VAL A 275 -3.90 3.31 -17.05
C VAL A 275 -3.92 3.94 -18.43
N GLU A 276 -3.96 3.13 -19.49
CA GLU A 276 -3.97 3.63 -20.88
C GLU A 276 -5.17 4.51 -21.19
N SER A 277 -6.34 4.21 -20.60
CA SER A 277 -7.58 4.98 -20.77
C SER A 277 -7.66 6.25 -19.91
N GLY A 278 -6.70 6.48 -19.01
CA GLY A 278 -6.75 7.58 -18.05
C GLY A 278 -7.72 7.35 -16.88
N TYR A 279 -8.25 6.14 -16.76
CA TYR A 279 -9.08 5.77 -15.61
C TYR A 279 -8.26 5.77 -14.30
N TRP A 280 -7.03 5.28 -14.33
CA TRP A 280 -6.12 5.26 -13.19
C TRP A 280 -4.81 5.99 -13.51
N PRO A 281 -4.54 7.17 -12.90
CA PRO A 281 -3.29 7.90 -13.12
C PRO A 281 -2.13 7.25 -12.37
N LEU A 282 -0.94 7.22 -12.96
CA LEU A 282 0.30 6.80 -12.33
C LEU A 282 1.16 8.02 -12.01
N PHE A 283 1.51 8.19 -10.74
CA PHE A 283 2.36 9.28 -10.28
C PHE A 283 3.05 8.96 -8.95
N ARG A 284 4.06 9.75 -8.64
CA ARG A 284 4.76 9.77 -7.36
C ARG A 284 4.99 11.23 -6.95
N TYR A 285 4.66 11.54 -5.70
CA TYR A 285 4.90 12.84 -5.09
C TYR A 285 5.92 12.67 -3.97
N ASN A 286 7.04 13.39 -4.07
CA ASN A 286 8.08 13.42 -3.05
C ASN A 286 8.00 14.76 -2.29
N PRO A 287 7.68 14.75 -0.99
CA PRO A 287 7.52 15.95 -0.19
C PRO A 287 8.86 16.68 0.07
N GLU A 288 10.01 16.00 0.01
CA GLU A 288 11.32 16.63 0.27
C GLU A 288 11.66 17.74 -0.72
N ASN A 289 11.16 17.63 -1.93
CA ASN A 289 11.38 18.62 -3.00
C ASN A 289 10.09 19.19 -3.59
N ASP A 290 8.95 18.92 -2.93
CA ASP A 290 7.59 19.31 -3.36
C ASP A 290 7.30 18.97 -4.82
N LYS A 291 7.79 17.79 -5.27
CA LYS A 291 7.75 17.41 -6.68
C LYS A 291 6.84 16.24 -6.96
N LEU A 292 5.87 16.46 -7.85
CA LEU A 292 5.09 15.39 -8.44
C LEU A 292 5.72 14.92 -9.77
N THR A 293 5.97 13.62 -9.89
CA THR A 293 6.35 12.95 -11.13
C THR A 293 5.15 12.23 -11.70
N LEU A 294 4.64 12.69 -12.84
CA LEU A 294 3.59 11.98 -13.57
C LEU A 294 4.22 10.88 -14.43
N ASP A 295 4.04 9.62 -14.04
CA ASP A 295 4.73 8.48 -14.66
C ASP A 295 4.05 7.97 -15.93
N TYR A 296 2.81 8.35 -16.20
CA TYR A 296 2.10 8.09 -17.44
C TYR A 296 1.46 9.38 -17.96
N LYS A 297 2.07 9.99 -18.97
CA LYS A 297 1.76 11.38 -19.38
C LYS A 297 0.67 11.53 -20.46
N ASN A 298 0.43 10.49 -21.23
CA ASN A 298 -0.42 10.58 -22.43
C ASN A 298 -1.51 9.50 -22.45
N PRO A 299 -2.48 9.53 -21.51
CA PRO A 299 -3.60 8.60 -21.54
C PRO A 299 -4.49 8.87 -22.76
N ASN A 300 -5.03 7.81 -23.34
CA ASN A 300 -5.99 7.91 -24.42
C ASN A 300 -7.42 7.79 -23.86
N PHE A 301 -8.06 8.93 -23.59
CA PHE A 301 -9.41 8.98 -23.07
C PHE A 301 -10.49 8.46 -24.06
N ASP A 302 -10.14 8.18 -25.32
CA ASP A 302 -11.06 7.53 -26.25
C ASP A 302 -11.27 6.04 -25.90
N LYS A 303 -10.28 5.43 -25.23
CA LYS A 303 -10.39 4.09 -24.68
C LYS A 303 -11.19 4.01 -23.36
N TYR A 304 -11.66 5.13 -22.81
CA TYR A 304 -12.34 5.15 -21.53
C TYR A 304 -13.63 4.33 -21.51
N GLU A 305 -14.42 4.44 -22.58
CA GLU A 305 -15.64 3.65 -22.75
C GLU A 305 -15.35 2.16 -22.94
N GLU A 306 -14.25 1.81 -23.62
CA GLU A 306 -13.79 0.43 -23.75
C GLU A 306 -13.55 -0.18 -22.36
N PHE A 307 -12.84 0.55 -21.48
CA PHE A 307 -12.61 0.12 -20.10
C PHE A 307 -13.92 -0.08 -19.33
N LEU A 308 -14.83 0.90 -19.35
CA LEU A 308 -16.12 0.78 -18.66
C LEU A 308 -16.96 -0.38 -19.23
N ASN A 309 -16.91 -0.58 -20.55
CA ASN A 309 -17.65 -1.65 -21.21
C ASN A 309 -17.07 -3.05 -20.91
N ASN A 310 -15.84 -3.15 -20.44
CA ASN A 310 -15.19 -4.40 -20.12
C ASN A 310 -15.53 -4.93 -18.71
N GLU A 311 -16.16 -4.10 -17.87
CA GLU A 311 -16.52 -4.48 -16.50
C GLU A 311 -18.05 -4.52 -16.28
N ASN A 312 -18.54 -5.66 -15.76
CA ASN A 312 -19.98 -5.85 -15.52
C ASN A 312 -20.57 -4.84 -14.53
N ARG A 313 -19.77 -4.34 -13.58
CA ARG A 313 -20.24 -3.33 -12.62
C ARG A 313 -20.76 -2.04 -13.30
N TYR A 314 -20.29 -1.72 -14.49
CA TYR A 314 -20.79 -0.61 -15.30
C TYR A 314 -21.91 -1.06 -16.24
N GLN A 315 -21.80 -2.25 -16.83
CA GLN A 315 -22.81 -2.77 -17.73
C GLN A 315 -24.16 -2.98 -17.03
N MET A 316 -24.14 -3.41 -15.76
CA MET A 316 -25.37 -3.58 -14.98
C MET A 316 -26.12 -2.25 -14.80
N THR A 317 -25.41 -1.12 -14.60
CA THR A 317 -26.07 0.20 -14.54
C THR A 317 -26.75 0.53 -15.86
N LYS A 318 -26.13 0.22 -17.00
CA LYS A 318 -26.73 0.43 -18.33
C LYS A 318 -27.97 -0.44 -18.53
N LEU A 319 -27.94 -1.69 -18.09
CA LEU A 319 -29.09 -2.60 -18.16
C LEU A 319 -30.27 -2.14 -17.28
N VAL A 320 -29.99 -1.54 -16.11
CA VAL A 320 -31.06 -1.07 -15.19
C VAL A 320 -31.67 0.23 -15.71
N ASN A 321 -30.86 1.18 -16.19
CA ASN A 321 -31.33 2.46 -16.70
C ASN A 321 -30.28 3.08 -17.62
N GLU A 322 -30.46 2.92 -18.92
CA GLU A 322 -29.50 3.35 -19.94
C GLU A 322 -29.25 4.86 -19.89
N LYS A 323 -30.30 5.67 -19.86
CA LYS A 323 -30.18 7.14 -19.83
C LYS A 323 -29.38 7.62 -18.60
N LYS A 324 -29.67 7.07 -17.43
CA LYS A 324 -28.94 7.39 -16.19
C LYS A 324 -27.50 6.90 -16.28
N ALA A 325 -27.25 5.74 -16.90
CA ALA A 325 -25.89 5.22 -17.09
C ALA A 325 -25.04 6.15 -17.96
N GLU A 326 -25.58 6.68 -19.05
CA GLU A 326 -24.90 7.66 -19.92
C GLU A 326 -24.48 8.91 -19.14
N GLU A 327 -25.39 9.48 -18.33
CA GLU A 327 -25.10 10.62 -17.47
C GLU A 327 -23.97 10.32 -16.46
N LEU A 328 -24.03 9.15 -15.80
CA LEU A 328 -23.06 8.75 -14.81
C LEU A 328 -21.69 8.39 -15.42
N PHE A 329 -21.67 7.78 -16.61
CA PHE A 329 -20.41 7.46 -17.31
C PHE A 329 -19.73 8.72 -17.84
N LYS A 330 -20.51 9.70 -18.30
CA LYS A 330 -20.01 11.03 -18.65
C LYS A 330 -19.38 11.70 -17.42
N LEU A 331 -20.07 11.72 -16.28
CA LEU A 331 -19.55 12.24 -15.02
C LEU A 331 -18.26 11.52 -14.58
N ASN A 332 -18.21 10.20 -14.74
CA ASN A 332 -17.04 9.39 -14.42
C ASN A 332 -15.82 9.81 -15.27
N LYS A 333 -16.00 9.88 -16.60
CA LYS A 333 -14.95 10.30 -17.55
C LYS A 333 -14.48 11.73 -17.27
N GLU A 334 -15.40 12.68 -17.10
CA GLU A 334 -15.08 14.07 -16.80
C GLU A 334 -14.31 14.20 -15.46
N SER A 335 -14.70 13.43 -14.45
CA SER A 335 -13.98 13.38 -13.15
C SER A 335 -12.57 12.80 -13.29
N ALA A 336 -12.39 11.79 -14.14
CA ALA A 336 -11.08 11.22 -14.42
C ALA A 336 -10.17 12.20 -15.17
N ILE A 337 -10.70 12.90 -16.18
CA ILE A 337 -9.98 13.95 -16.93
C ILE A 337 -9.56 15.07 -15.98
N LYS A 338 -10.50 15.60 -15.16
CA LYS A 338 -10.20 16.66 -14.19
C LYS A 338 -9.11 16.25 -13.18
N ARG A 339 -9.14 15.00 -12.74
CA ARG A 339 -8.11 14.45 -11.82
C ARG A 339 -6.76 14.35 -12.53
N PHE A 340 -6.73 13.84 -13.75
CA PHE A 340 -5.51 13.74 -14.54
C PHE A 340 -4.90 15.11 -14.81
N GLU A 341 -5.70 16.09 -15.25
CA GLU A 341 -5.24 17.47 -15.49
C GLU A 341 -4.72 18.15 -14.23
N PHE A 342 -5.32 17.87 -13.07
CA PHE A 342 -4.81 18.35 -11.79
C PHE A 342 -3.39 17.83 -11.52
N TYR A 343 -3.16 16.51 -11.62
CA TYR A 343 -1.84 15.94 -11.40
C TYR A 343 -0.83 16.33 -12.48
N LYS A 344 -1.30 16.49 -13.72
CA LYS A 344 -0.45 16.97 -14.81
C LYS A 344 0.04 18.39 -14.52
N LYS A 345 -0.86 19.30 -14.15
CA LYS A 345 -0.50 20.66 -13.79
C LYS A 345 0.52 20.67 -12.63
N LEU A 346 0.26 19.92 -11.57
CA LEU A 346 1.15 19.81 -10.42
C LEU A 346 2.54 19.25 -10.80
N SER A 347 2.62 18.40 -11.83
CA SER A 347 3.90 17.88 -12.33
C SER A 347 4.67 18.84 -13.23
N GLU A 348 4.04 19.92 -13.69
CA GLU A 348 4.61 20.95 -14.57
C GLU A 348 4.98 22.24 -13.79
N GLU A 349 4.55 22.37 -12.53
CA GLU A 349 4.95 23.44 -11.63
C GLU A 349 6.41 23.18 -11.18
N GLU A 350 7.33 24.14 -11.49
CA GLU A 350 8.76 24.10 -11.15
C GLU A 350 9.02 24.58 -9.72
#